data_68d927a6611684caa81e2a96180ee67e
#
_entry.id   68d927a6611684caa81e2a96180ee67e
#
_cell.length_a   1.000
_cell.length_b   1.000
_cell.length_c   1.000
_cell.angle_alpha   90.00
_cell.angle_beta   90.00
_cell.angle_gamma   90.00
#
_symmetry.space_group_name_H-M   'P 1'
#
loop_
_entity.id
_entity.type
_entity.pdbx_description
1 polymer ?
#
loop_
_entity_poly.entity_id
_entity_poly.type
_entity_poly.pdbx_seq_one_letter_code
_entity_poly.pdbx_strand_id
1 'polypeptide(L)'
;MPKDQFNSISLKKYAEESYLNYAMYVILDRALPNVGDGLKPVQRRILYAMSELGLDAGSKYKKSARTVGDVIGKFHPHGDSAAYEAMVLMAQNFSFKYPLVDGQGNWGSQDDPKSFAAMRYTESKLTNFADLLISELKSGTVDWQPNFDGSLLEPVIFPSKIPMILLNGTSGIAVGMATDIPSHNINEVIDATIKILEKPKSDLKDLSKIIKGPDFSNNAAIVASSEELEEMYSSGRGGFKIQAQWRQEKNQIIINALPYQASGSKILEQIADQMVNKKLPMVVDLADEGDHEDPVRLVITLKSNRVNAEDVINHLYASTDLQKTYRMNMNLISLKGGPKVFSLVELLKEWVTFRKDTVKRKLEHRLDQVNDRLHILEGLLTIFVDLDKVIKIIRQSDEPKKELIKAFKLSEIQANAILEIRLRQLAKLEQLKIENERNELVSEQDEIEKILKSKSRLKTLIKNELIEIRELFGEERKSHIIDSTNAKVFSEEDTIVTEPITVVLSKAGWIRSAKGHEIDPNTLSYRGGDSLQDFARGRSNQLAVFLDSNGKAYSCLLYTSDAADDLRGV
;
A
#
# COMPACT_ATOMS: atom_id res chain seq x y z
N MET A 1 -26.86 -55.76 8.07
CA MET A 1 -26.61 -54.33 8.32
C MET A 1 -25.10 -54.17 8.46
N PRO A 2 -24.42 -53.38 7.63
CA PRO A 2 -23.01 -53.12 7.80
C PRO A 2 -22.82 -52.37 9.14
N LYS A 3 -21.89 -52.86 9.95
CA LYS A 3 -21.46 -52.17 11.17
C LYS A 3 -20.81 -50.85 10.73
N ASP A 4 -21.47 -49.72 11.00
CA ASP A 4 -20.85 -48.43 10.89
C ASP A 4 -19.61 -48.41 11.78
N GLN A 5 -18.44 -48.44 11.16
CA GLN A 5 -17.17 -48.22 11.84
C GLN A 5 -17.10 -46.71 12.18
N PHE A 6 -17.60 -46.34 13.34
CA PHE A 6 -17.36 -45.01 13.88
C PHE A 6 -15.85 -44.88 14.19
N ASN A 7 -15.14 -44.11 13.42
CA ASN A 7 -13.79 -43.71 13.74
C ASN A 7 -13.85 -42.71 14.91
N SER A 8 -13.64 -43.16 16.13
CA SER A 8 -13.54 -42.28 17.30
C SER A 8 -12.16 -41.64 17.36
N ILE A 9 -12.12 -40.33 17.21
CA ILE A 9 -10.92 -39.50 17.39
C ILE A 9 -11.10 -38.76 18.71
N SER A 10 -10.03 -38.68 19.55
CA SER A 10 -10.11 -37.91 20.79
C SER A 10 -10.35 -36.42 20.45
N LEU A 11 -11.18 -35.74 21.25
CA LEU A 11 -11.50 -34.31 21.06
C LEU A 11 -10.24 -33.44 20.98
N LYS A 12 -9.23 -33.76 21.80
CA LYS A 12 -7.93 -33.07 21.78
C LYS A 12 -7.28 -33.17 20.40
N LYS A 13 -7.13 -34.40 19.86
CA LYS A 13 -6.49 -34.61 18.57
C LYS A 13 -7.27 -33.94 17.44
N TYR A 14 -8.60 -34.04 17.44
CA TYR A 14 -9.46 -33.38 16.48
C TYR A 14 -9.32 -31.87 16.51
N ALA A 15 -9.30 -31.26 17.71
CA ALA A 15 -9.13 -29.82 17.89
C ALA A 15 -7.75 -29.35 17.41
N GLU A 16 -6.68 -30.08 17.74
CA GLU A 16 -5.31 -29.76 17.32
C GLU A 16 -5.17 -29.80 15.78
N GLU A 17 -5.66 -30.86 15.13
CA GLU A 17 -5.61 -31.02 13.67
C GLU A 17 -6.46 -29.96 12.96
N SER A 18 -7.68 -29.73 13.44
CA SER A 18 -8.58 -28.72 12.85
C SER A 18 -8.01 -27.31 12.99
N TYR A 19 -7.44 -26.97 14.15
CA TYR A 19 -6.82 -25.66 14.37
C TYR A 19 -5.56 -25.48 13.53
N LEU A 20 -4.73 -26.52 13.41
CA LEU A 20 -3.55 -26.47 12.54
C LEU A 20 -3.93 -26.26 11.08
N ASN A 21 -4.90 -27.00 10.57
CA ASN A 21 -5.39 -26.84 9.19
C ASN A 21 -5.96 -25.45 8.96
N TYR A 22 -6.75 -24.94 9.91
CA TYR A 22 -7.27 -23.57 9.83
C TYR A 22 -6.14 -22.53 9.86
N ALA A 23 -5.16 -22.68 10.75
CA ALA A 23 -4.02 -21.77 10.83
C ALA A 23 -3.21 -21.76 9.52
N MET A 24 -2.93 -22.94 8.96
CA MET A 24 -2.24 -23.06 7.66
C MET A 24 -3.03 -22.36 6.54
N TYR A 25 -4.33 -22.61 6.46
CA TYR A 25 -5.20 -21.95 5.47
C TYR A 25 -5.18 -20.42 5.63
N VAL A 26 -5.31 -19.89 6.85
CA VAL A 26 -5.30 -18.44 7.09
C VAL A 26 -3.96 -17.81 6.72
N ILE A 27 -2.85 -18.51 6.96
CA ILE A 27 -1.50 -18.03 6.63
C ILE A 27 -1.28 -18.06 5.12
N LEU A 28 -1.51 -19.21 4.48
CA LEU A 28 -1.09 -19.46 3.10
C LEU A 28 -2.09 -18.95 2.05
N ASP A 29 -3.40 -18.99 2.36
CA ASP A 29 -4.47 -18.72 1.38
C ASP A 29 -5.46 -17.62 1.80
N ARG A 30 -5.11 -16.76 2.77
CA ARG A 30 -5.98 -15.65 3.18
C ARG A 30 -5.24 -14.36 3.49
N ALA A 31 -4.35 -14.35 4.49
CA ALA A 31 -3.87 -13.14 5.12
C ALA A 31 -2.55 -12.60 4.56
N LEU A 32 -1.63 -13.49 4.17
CA LEU A 32 -0.30 -13.09 3.71
C LEU A 32 -0.25 -12.99 2.19
N PRO A 33 0.38 -11.93 1.64
CA PRO A 33 0.61 -11.80 0.21
C PRO A 33 1.81 -12.64 -0.24
N ASN A 34 1.86 -12.97 -1.54
CA ASN A 34 3.01 -13.62 -2.16
C ASN A 34 4.07 -12.59 -2.56
N VAL A 35 5.35 -12.94 -2.44
CA VAL A 35 6.47 -12.07 -2.81
C VAL A 35 6.51 -11.77 -4.32
N GLY A 36 6.01 -12.68 -5.16
CA GLY A 36 6.03 -12.55 -6.62
C GLY A 36 5.12 -11.44 -7.13
N ASP A 37 3.86 -11.43 -6.74
CA ASP A 37 2.86 -10.47 -7.20
C ASP A 37 2.37 -9.48 -6.13
N GLY A 38 2.77 -9.67 -4.87
CA GLY A 38 2.39 -8.78 -3.77
C GLY A 38 0.92 -8.83 -3.37
N LEU A 39 0.16 -9.81 -3.84
CA LEU A 39 -1.28 -9.90 -3.66
C LEU A 39 -1.68 -10.98 -2.66
N LYS A 40 -2.75 -10.70 -1.92
CA LYS A 40 -3.51 -11.72 -1.21
C LYS A 40 -4.38 -12.52 -2.18
N PRO A 41 -4.75 -13.77 -1.85
CA PRO A 41 -5.57 -14.60 -2.73
C PRO A 41 -6.87 -13.95 -3.20
N VAL A 42 -7.61 -13.29 -2.31
CA VAL A 42 -8.86 -12.58 -2.68
C VAL A 42 -8.61 -11.46 -3.70
N GLN A 43 -7.53 -10.70 -3.54
CA GLN A 43 -7.16 -9.62 -4.47
C GLN A 43 -6.82 -10.18 -5.84
N ARG A 44 -6.03 -11.25 -5.89
CA ARG A 44 -5.67 -11.94 -7.14
C ARG A 44 -6.91 -12.48 -7.87
N ARG A 45 -7.81 -13.11 -7.14
CA ARG A 45 -9.08 -13.66 -7.68
C ARG A 45 -10.00 -12.56 -8.22
N ILE A 46 -10.06 -11.39 -7.57
CA ILE A 46 -10.83 -10.23 -8.06
C ILE A 46 -10.25 -9.73 -9.39
N LEU A 47 -8.94 -9.47 -9.44
CA LEU A 47 -8.28 -8.96 -10.65
C LEU A 47 -8.36 -9.99 -11.80
N TYR A 48 -8.23 -11.29 -11.49
CA TYR A 48 -8.39 -12.35 -12.47
C TYR A 48 -9.81 -12.40 -13.02
N ALA A 49 -10.84 -12.36 -12.18
CA ALA A 49 -12.22 -12.33 -12.62
C ALA A 49 -12.53 -11.09 -13.48
N MET A 50 -11.97 -9.92 -13.13
CA MET A 50 -12.11 -8.70 -13.94
C MET A 50 -11.45 -8.85 -15.32
N SER A 51 -10.28 -9.48 -15.38
CA SER A 51 -9.59 -9.77 -16.64
C SER A 51 -10.39 -10.74 -17.52
N GLU A 52 -10.94 -11.81 -16.95
CA GLU A 52 -11.80 -12.77 -17.68
C GLU A 52 -13.13 -12.14 -18.18
N LEU A 53 -13.63 -11.14 -17.46
CA LEU A 53 -14.79 -10.34 -17.88
C LEU A 53 -14.46 -9.29 -18.96
N GLY A 54 -13.18 -9.15 -19.34
CA GLY A 54 -12.71 -8.13 -20.29
C GLY A 54 -12.89 -6.72 -19.77
N LEU A 55 -12.68 -6.50 -18.46
CA LEU A 55 -12.77 -5.21 -17.81
C LEU A 55 -11.42 -4.48 -17.79
N ASP A 56 -10.72 -4.46 -18.90
CA ASP A 56 -9.44 -3.76 -19.04
C ASP A 56 -9.61 -2.24 -18.92
N ALA A 57 -8.51 -1.52 -18.73
CA ALA A 57 -8.52 -0.08 -18.53
C ALA A 57 -9.24 0.72 -19.64
N GLY A 58 -9.15 0.24 -20.89
CA GLY A 58 -9.86 0.82 -22.05
C GLY A 58 -11.35 0.44 -22.17
N SER A 59 -11.83 -0.49 -21.35
CA SER A 59 -13.19 -1.00 -21.43
C SER A 59 -14.20 -0.04 -20.78
N LYS A 60 -15.50 -0.28 -21.03
CA LYS A 60 -16.57 0.43 -20.31
C LYS A 60 -16.72 -0.13 -18.91
N TYR A 61 -17.05 0.74 -17.96
CA TYR A 61 -17.40 0.34 -16.60
C TYR A 61 -18.55 -0.67 -16.57
N LYS A 62 -18.48 -1.59 -15.64
CA LYS A 62 -19.54 -2.55 -15.34
C LYS A 62 -19.92 -2.47 -13.86
N LYS A 63 -21.16 -2.81 -13.52
CA LYS A 63 -21.62 -2.89 -12.13
C LYS A 63 -20.71 -3.79 -11.31
N SER A 64 -20.24 -3.29 -10.16
CA SER A 64 -19.34 -4.03 -9.26
C SER A 64 -19.94 -5.36 -8.79
N ALA A 65 -21.28 -5.40 -8.64
CA ALA A 65 -22.00 -6.62 -8.31
C ALA A 65 -21.76 -7.76 -9.30
N ARG A 66 -21.50 -7.49 -10.59
CA ARG A 66 -21.16 -8.51 -11.57
C ARG A 66 -19.79 -9.13 -11.28
N THR A 67 -18.78 -8.30 -11.04
CA THR A 67 -17.44 -8.78 -10.69
C THR A 67 -17.47 -9.59 -9.41
N VAL A 68 -18.12 -9.08 -8.36
CA VAL A 68 -18.25 -9.79 -7.09
C VAL A 68 -18.96 -11.12 -7.25
N GLY A 69 -20.06 -11.17 -8.05
CA GLY A 69 -20.78 -12.41 -8.35
C GLY A 69 -19.89 -13.45 -9.02
N ASP A 70 -19.10 -13.06 -10.02
CA ASP A 70 -18.15 -13.96 -10.70
C ASP A 70 -17.03 -14.43 -9.75
N VAL A 71 -16.52 -13.55 -8.88
CA VAL A 71 -15.48 -13.89 -7.89
C VAL A 71 -15.98 -14.97 -6.94
N ILE A 72 -17.11 -14.74 -6.29
CA ILE A 72 -17.64 -15.69 -5.28
C ILE A 72 -18.16 -16.98 -5.92
N GLY A 73 -18.73 -16.88 -7.11
CA GLY A 73 -19.28 -18.05 -7.83
C GLY A 73 -18.24 -18.94 -8.47
N LYS A 74 -17.07 -18.40 -8.85
CA LYS A 74 -16.05 -19.14 -9.62
C LYS A 74 -14.77 -19.41 -8.87
N PHE A 75 -14.30 -18.48 -8.00
CA PHE A 75 -12.93 -18.52 -7.49
C PHE A 75 -12.82 -18.41 -5.97
N HIS A 76 -13.72 -17.68 -5.30
CA HIS A 76 -13.56 -17.35 -3.89
C HIS A 76 -14.83 -17.66 -3.08
N PRO A 77 -14.96 -18.86 -2.48
CA PRO A 77 -16.17 -19.34 -1.81
C PRO A 77 -16.36 -18.70 -0.42
N HIS A 78 -16.46 -17.39 -0.38
CA HIS A 78 -16.65 -16.59 0.84
C HIS A 78 -17.76 -15.54 0.63
N GLY A 79 -18.08 -14.77 1.69
CA GLY A 79 -19.11 -13.75 1.61
C GLY A 79 -18.82 -12.65 0.59
N ASP A 80 -19.86 -12.21 -0.10
CA ASP A 80 -19.83 -11.15 -1.11
C ASP A 80 -19.31 -9.82 -0.54
N SER A 81 -19.68 -9.49 0.69
CA SER A 81 -19.22 -8.29 1.39
C SER A 81 -17.69 -8.26 1.51
N ALA A 82 -17.06 -9.39 1.89
CA ALA A 82 -15.61 -9.46 2.03
C ALA A 82 -14.88 -9.28 0.68
N ALA A 83 -15.40 -9.88 -0.40
CA ALA A 83 -14.86 -9.70 -1.74
C ALA A 83 -15.04 -8.25 -2.23
N TYR A 84 -16.20 -7.65 -1.96
CA TYR A 84 -16.47 -6.27 -2.33
C TYR A 84 -15.62 -5.27 -1.55
N GLU A 85 -15.47 -5.44 -0.23
CA GLU A 85 -14.59 -4.61 0.61
C GLU A 85 -13.12 -4.67 0.12
N ALA A 86 -12.62 -5.85 -0.22
CA ALA A 86 -11.28 -5.99 -0.81
C ALA A 86 -11.15 -5.23 -2.14
N MET A 87 -12.18 -5.27 -2.98
CA MET A 87 -12.24 -4.54 -4.24
C MET A 87 -12.29 -3.03 -4.01
N VAL A 88 -13.04 -2.56 -3.01
CA VAL A 88 -13.13 -1.15 -2.62
C VAL A 88 -11.76 -0.61 -2.20
N LEU A 89 -11.03 -1.34 -1.35
CA LEU A 89 -9.68 -0.94 -0.94
C LEU A 89 -8.73 -0.78 -2.12
N MET A 90 -8.80 -1.66 -3.13
CA MET A 90 -7.97 -1.57 -4.35
C MET A 90 -8.34 -0.39 -5.25
N ALA A 91 -9.52 0.21 -5.08
CA ALA A 91 -9.96 1.38 -5.83
C ALA A 91 -9.70 2.72 -5.10
N GLN A 92 -9.48 2.68 -3.79
CA GLN A 92 -9.27 3.88 -2.97
C GLN A 92 -7.82 4.39 -3.11
N ASN A 93 -7.64 5.60 -3.62
CA ASN A 93 -6.34 6.25 -3.79
C ASN A 93 -5.64 6.67 -2.48
N PHE A 94 -6.40 6.69 -1.38
CA PHE A 94 -5.87 6.93 -0.03
C PHE A 94 -5.52 5.62 0.71
N SER A 95 -5.97 4.46 0.22
CA SER A 95 -5.64 3.13 0.74
C SER A 95 -4.53 2.46 -0.07
N PHE A 96 -4.62 2.53 -1.40
CA PHE A 96 -3.62 2.05 -2.34
C PHE A 96 -2.91 3.23 -2.98
N LYS A 97 -1.58 3.28 -2.87
CA LYS A 97 -0.79 4.34 -3.51
C LYS A 97 -0.93 4.30 -5.04
N TYR A 98 -1.00 3.10 -5.59
CA TYR A 98 -1.24 2.81 -7.01
C TYR A 98 -2.47 1.92 -7.14
N PRO A 99 -3.67 2.51 -7.26
CA PRO A 99 -4.92 1.76 -7.37
C PRO A 99 -4.92 0.75 -8.52
N LEU A 100 -5.48 -0.43 -8.28
CA LEU A 100 -5.60 -1.51 -9.27
C LEU A 100 -6.99 -1.56 -9.90
N VAL A 101 -7.97 -1.01 -9.22
CA VAL A 101 -9.36 -0.89 -9.67
C VAL A 101 -9.68 0.58 -9.89
N ASP A 102 -10.28 0.88 -11.03
CA ASP A 102 -10.85 2.18 -11.35
C ASP A 102 -12.35 2.13 -11.09
N GLY A 103 -12.81 2.94 -10.16
CA GLY A 103 -14.16 2.91 -9.65
C GLY A 103 -14.96 4.16 -9.98
N GLN A 104 -16.23 4.00 -10.39
CA GLN A 104 -17.19 5.07 -10.58
C GLN A 104 -18.31 4.97 -9.56
N GLY A 105 -18.65 6.10 -8.91
CA GLY A 105 -19.62 6.16 -7.81
C GLY A 105 -18.94 6.45 -6.47
N ASN A 106 -19.62 6.17 -5.36
CA ASN A 106 -19.08 6.36 -4.02
C ASN A 106 -18.29 5.13 -3.55
N TRP A 107 -16.98 5.28 -3.45
CA TRP A 107 -16.03 4.26 -2.98
C TRP A 107 -15.45 4.58 -1.60
N GLY A 108 -16.12 5.44 -0.82
CA GLY A 108 -15.66 5.91 0.48
C GLY A 108 -14.78 7.15 0.39
N SER A 109 -14.42 7.67 1.55
CA SER A 109 -13.53 8.83 1.70
C SER A 109 -12.41 8.52 2.68
N GLN A 110 -11.40 9.39 2.76
CA GLN A 110 -10.33 9.23 3.73
C GLN A 110 -10.84 9.29 5.17
N ASP A 111 -11.86 10.11 5.45
CA ASP A 111 -12.47 10.21 6.77
C ASP A 111 -13.28 8.98 7.16
N ASP A 112 -14.00 8.43 6.20
CA ASP A 112 -14.77 7.20 6.40
C ASP A 112 -14.55 6.22 5.23
N PRO A 113 -13.45 5.45 5.28
CA PRO A 113 -13.09 4.49 4.24
C PRO A 113 -14.13 3.38 4.05
N LYS A 114 -15.00 3.16 5.05
CA LYS A 114 -16.03 2.12 5.04
C LYS A 114 -17.41 2.61 4.59
N SER A 115 -17.61 3.93 4.44
CA SER A 115 -18.85 4.52 3.96
C SER A 115 -18.91 4.57 2.44
N PHE A 116 -18.81 3.42 1.80
CA PHE A 116 -18.96 3.25 0.35
C PHE A 116 -20.36 2.74 -0.01
N ALA A 117 -20.80 3.04 -1.23
CA ALA A 117 -22.09 2.59 -1.72
C ALA A 117 -22.11 1.07 -1.96
N ALA A 118 -23.31 0.47 -1.85
CA ALA A 118 -23.47 -0.95 -2.15
C ALA A 118 -23.07 -1.27 -3.61
N MET A 119 -22.53 -2.47 -3.84
CA MET A 119 -21.98 -2.92 -5.12
C MET A 119 -22.94 -2.83 -6.33
N ARG A 120 -24.24 -2.74 -6.10
CA ARG A 120 -25.25 -2.53 -7.15
C ARG A 120 -25.28 -1.09 -7.68
N TYR A 121 -24.72 -0.13 -6.93
CA TYR A 121 -24.68 1.29 -7.32
C TYR A 121 -23.33 1.69 -7.91
N THR A 122 -22.24 1.03 -7.49
CA THR A 122 -20.89 1.30 -8.00
C THR A 122 -20.61 0.57 -9.31
N GLU A 123 -19.71 1.13 -10.09
CA GLU A 123 -19.20 0.53 -11.32
C GLU A 123 -17.68 0.51 -11.29
N SER A 124 -17.08 -0.49 -11.96
CA SER A 124 -15.64 -0.70 -11.90
C SER A 124 -15.07 -1.27 -13.18
N LYS A 125 -13.78 -1.05 -13.36
CA LYS A 125 -12.89 -1.67 -14.34
C LYS A 125 -11.47 -1.70 -13.80
N LEU A 126 -10.53 -2.33 -14.50
CA LEU A 126 -9.11 -2.32 -14.14
C LEU A 126 -8.47 -0.96 -14.49
N THR A 127 -7.43 -0.58 -13.76
CA THR A 127 -6.56 0.55 -14.11
C THR A 127 -5.48 0.12 -15.09
N ASN A 128 -4.84 1.08 -15.78
CA ASN A 128 -3.63 0.82 -16.56
C ASN A 128 -2.49 0.24 -15.70
N PHE A 129 -2.45 0.57 -14.42
CA PHE A 129 -1.46 0.03 -13.50
C PHE A 129 -1.65 -1.46 -13.20
N ALA A 130 -2.90 -1.95 -13.21
CA ALA A 130 -3.20 -3.36 -13.05
C ALA A 130 -2.66 -4.23 -14.21
N ASP A 131 -2.46 -3.66 -15.40
CA ASP A 131 -1.87 -4.37 -16.54
C ASP A 131 -0.44 -4.86 -16.27
N LEU A 132 0.27 -4.22 -15.35
CA LEU A 132 1.60 -4.66 -14.90
C LEU A 132 1.57 -6.03 -14.19
N LEU A 133 0.41 -6.44 -13.70
CA LEU A 133 0.17 -7.73 -13.06
C LEU A 133 -0.33 -8.81 -14.03
N ILE A 134 -1.21 -8.44 -14.96
CA ILE A 134 -2.06 -9.40 -15.70
C ILE A 134 -1.72 -9.55 -17.19
N SER A 135 -1.05 -8.56 -17.81
CA SER A 135 -0.84 -8.54 -19.27
C SER A 135 -0.08 -9.74 -19.83
N GLU A 136 0.69 -10.45 -19.03
CA GLU A 136 1.46 -11.63 -19.45
C GLU A 136 0.80 -12.98 -19.08
N LEU A 137 -0.44 -13.00 -18.51
CA LEU A 137 -1.11 -14.22 -18.05
C LEU A 137 -1.21 -15.31 -19.14
N LYS A 138 -1.47 -14.91 -20.39
CA LYS A 138 -1.65 -15.83 -21.53
C LYS A 138 -0.34 -16.17 -22.25
N SER A 139 0.81 -15.79 -21.69
CA SER A 139 2.12 -15.94 -22.32
C SER A 139 2.96 -17.10 -21.75
N GLY A 140 2.31 -18.14 -21.20
CA GLY A 140 3.01 -19.29 -20.63
C GLY A 140 3.75 -19.02 -19.31
N THR A 141 3.52 -17.89 -18.70
CA THR A 141 4.27 -17.38 -17.53
C THR A 141 3.77 -17.88 -16.18
N VAL A 142 2.56 -18.45 -16.14
CA VAL A 142 1.79 -18.72 -14.92
C VAL A 142 1.59 -20.22 -14.75
N ASP A 143 1.69 -20.68 -13.49
CA ASP A 143 1.19 -21.99 -13.10
C ASP A 143 -0.28 -21.88 -12.74
N TRP A 144 -1.07 -22.85 -13.20
CA TRP A 144 -2.50 -22.89 -13.02
C TRP A 144 -2.87 -23.95 -11.99
N GLN A 145 -3.83 -23.63 -11.14
CA GLN A 145 -4.40 -24.57 -10.18
C GLN A 145 -5.93 -24.65 -10.35
N PRO A 146 -6.55 -25.77 -9.97
CA PRO A 146 -8.00 -25.84 -9.92
C PRO A 146 -8.56 -24.82 -8.92
N ASN A 147 -9.70 -24.23 -9.26
CA ASN A 147 -10.48 -23.42 -8.32
C ASN A 147 -11.06 -24.30 -7.20
N PHE A 148 -11.84 -23.72 -6.28
CA PHE A 148 -12.35 -24.41 -5.09
C PHE A 148 -13.23 -25.64 -5.39
N ASP A 149 -13.90 -25.71 -6.52
CA ASP A 149 -14.77 -26.86 -6.92
C ASP A 149 -14.15 -27.73 -8.05
N GLY A 150 -12.95 -27.36 -8.52
CA GLY A 150 -12.24 -28.08 -9.57
C GLY A 150 -12.81 -27.90 -10.99
N SER A 151 -13.80 -27.04 -11.18
CA SER A 151 -14.45 -26.83 -12.49
C SER A 151 -13.69 -25.89 -13.42
N LEU A 152 -12.89 -24.99 -12.86
CA LEU A 152 -12.11 -23.97 -13.55
C LEU A 152 -10.67 -23.95 -13.08
N LEU A 153 -9.83 -23.23 -13.81
CA LEU A 153 -8.45 -22.98 -13.42
C LEU A 153 -8.29 -21.51 -12.99
N GLU A 154 -7.50 -21.29 -11.96
CA GLU A 154 -7.08 -19.98 -11.50
C GLU A 154 -5.54 -19.88 -11.45
N PRO A 155 -4.94 -18.70 -11.66
CA PRO A 155 -3.50 -18.53 -11.59
C PRO A 155 -3.00 -18.61 -10.16
N VAL A 156 -1.91 -19.34 -9.93
CA VAL A 156 -1.27 -19.45 -8.61
C VAL A 156 -0.68 -18.10 -8.17
N ILE A 157 0.07 -17.45 -9.06
CA ILE A 157 0.71 -16.14 -8.85
C ILE A 157 0.67 -15.38 -10.17
N PHE A 158 0.41 -14.08 -10.16
CA PHE A 158 0.48 -13.25 -11.36
C PHE A 158 1.92 -12.95 -11.79
N PRO A 159 2.17 -12.83 -13.11
CA PRO A 159 3.49 -12.54 -13.69
C PRO A 159 3.85 -11.05 -13.54
N SER A 160 3.89 -10.55 -12.31
CA SER A 160 4.11 -9.13 -12.04
C SER A 160 5.39 -8.60 -12.68
N LYS A 161 5.28 -7.45 -13.35
CA LYS A 161 6.40 -6.76 -14.00
C LYS A 161 7.22 -5.89 -13.05
N ILE A 162 6.70 -5.62 -11.83
CA ILE A 162 7.33 -4.80 -10.79
C ILE A 162 7.07 -5.42 -9.41
N PRO A 163 7.90 -5.16 -8.39
CA PRO A 163 7.69 -5.67 -7.04
C PRO A 163 6.51 -4.94 -6.36
N MET A 164 5.28 -5.32 -6.73
CA MET A 164 4.02 -4.67 -6.36
C MET A 164 3.86 -4.53 -4.84
N ILE A 165 4.38 -5.48 -4.07
CA ILE A 165 4.29 -5.47 -2.61
C ILE A 165 4.93 -4.23 -1.97
N LEU A 166 6.03 -3.73 -2.53
CA LEU A 166 6.66 -2.50 -2.05
C LEU A 166 5.90 -1.25 -2.50
N LEU A 167 5.20 -1.30 -3.62
CA LEU A 167 4.51 -0.14 -4.17
C LEU A 167 3.22 0.17 -3.42
N ASN A 168 2.38 -0.80 -3.21
CA ASN A 168 1.10 -0.62 -2.52
C ASN A 168 1.14 -1.01 -1.05
N GLY A 169 2.17 -1.76 -0.64
CA GLY A 169 2.19 -2.32 0.69
C GLY A 169 1.07 -3.33 0.92
N THR A 170 0.88 -3.71 2.17
CA THR A 170 -0.22 -4.58 2.60
C THR A 170 -0.31 -4.60 4.12
N SER A 171 -1.49 -4.85 4.66
CA SER A 171 -1.69 -5.17 6.07
C SER A 171 -2.54 -6.43 6.18
N GLY A 172 -2.17 -7.35 7.08
CA GLY A 172 -2.90 -8.61 7.26
C GLY A 172 -2.57 -9.28 8.58
N ILE A 173 -3.59 -9.87 9.21
CA ILE A 173 -3.48 -10.58 10.47
C ILE A 173 -3.79 -12.05 10.21
N ALA A 174 -2.82 -12.92 10.46
CA ALA A 174 -2.95 -14.37 10.38
C ALA A 174 -2.92 -15.00 11.78
N VAL A 175 -2.96 -16.33 11.86
CA VAL A 175 -2.82 -17.05 13.11
C VAL A 175 -1.34 -17.09 13.49
N GLY A 176 -0.99 -16.50 14.63
CA GLY A 176 0.38 -16.49 15.14
C GLY A 176 1.35 -15.57 14.41
N MET A 177 0.93 -14.88 13.36
CA MET A 177 1.76 -13.92 12.61
C MET A 177 0.92 -12.83 11.93
N ALA A 178 1.58 -11.74 11.60
CA ALA A 178 0.97 -10.64 10.87
C ALA A 178 1.93 -10.12 9.80
N THR A 179 1.41 -9.40 8.82
CA THR A 179 2.17 -8.61 7.86
C THR A 179 1.66 -7.17 7.90
N ASP A 180 2.58 -6.22 7.82
CA ASP A 180 2.26 -4.81 7.67
C ASP A 180 3.43 -4.13 6.93
N ILE A 181 3.25 -3.86 5.65
CA ILE A 181 4.28 -3.35 4.75
C ILE A 181 3.81 -2.01 4.22
N PRO A 182 4.56 -0.92 4.45
CA PRO A 182 4.20 0.40 3.93
C PRO A 182 4.44 0.48 2.41
N SER A 183 3.73 1.40 1.76
CA SER A 183 3.97 1.74 0.36
C SER A 183 5.29 2.51 0.17
N HIS A 184 5.84 2.46 -1.05
CA HIS A 184 7.08 3.12 -1.45
C HIS A 184 6.92 3.80 -2.81
N ASN A 185 7.84 4.70 -3.10
CA ASN A 185 7.89 5.41 -4.38
C ASN A 185 8.32 4.49 -5.52
N ILE A 186 7.60 4.53 -6.65
CA ILE A 186 7.84 3.66 -7.80
C ILE A 186 9.23 3.87 -8.40
N ASN A 187 9.71 5.12 -8.52
CA ASN A 187 11.03 5.42 -9.07
C ASN A 187 12.13 4.80 -8.20
N GLU A 188 12.03 4.98 -6.88
CA GLU A 188 13.00 4.42 -5.93
C GLU A 188 13.01 2.88 -5.97
N VAL A 189 11.83 2.26 -6.01
CA VAL A 189 11.71 0.79 -6.06
C VAL A 189 12.25 0.22 -7.36
N ILE A 190 11.96 0.85 -8.50
CA ILE A 190 12.48 0.42 -9.80
C ILE A 190 14.01 0.57 -9.84
N ASP A 191 14.55 1.70 -9.41
CA ASP A 191 16.00 1.94 -9.42
C ASP A 191 16.75 0.98 -8.48
N ALA A 192 16.19 0.67 -7.31
CA ALA A 192 16.71 -0.35 -6.40
C ALA A 192 16.65 -1.76 -7.00
N THR A 193 15.56 -2.08 -7.71
CA THR A 193 15.39 -3.37 -8.40
C THR A 193 16.42 -3.52 -9.54
N ILE A 194 16.64 -2.48 -10.34
CA ILE A 194 17.67 -2.43 -11.37
C ILE A 194 19.06 -2.61 -10.75
N LYS A 195 19.32 -1.96 -9.61
CA LYS A 195 20.59 -2.11 -8.89
C LYS A 195 20.86 -3.57 -8.50
N ILE A 196 19.88 -4.26 -7.94
CA ILE A 196 19.98 -5.69 -7.59
C ILE A 196 20.11 -6.58 -8.83
N LEU A 197 19.40 -6.26 -9.91
CA LEU A 197 19.45 -6.99 -11.17
C LEU A 197 20.87 -6.96 -11.77
N GLU A 198 21.50 -5.78 -11.76
CA GLU A 198 22.85 -5.55 -12.28
C GLU A 198 23.92 -6.10 -11.33
N LYS A 199 23.80 -5.78 -10.02
CA LYS A 199 24.75 -6.14 -8.97
C LYS A 199 24.09 -6.98 -7.87
N PRO A 200 23.94 -8.30 -8.04
CA PRO A 200 23.23 -9.17 -7.06
C PRO A 200 23.89 -9.23 -5.67
N LYS A 201 25.15 -8.77 -5.55
CA LYS A 201 25.87 -8.69 -4.27
C LYS A 201 25.68 -7.37 -3.54
N SER A 202 24.88 -6.42 -4.09
CA SER A 202 24.56 -5.17 -3.41
C SER A 202 23.97 -5.44 -2.03
N ASP A 203 24.37 -4.64 -1.06
CA ASP A 203 23.95 -4.67 0.32
C ASP A 203 22.87 -3.61 0.61
N LEU A 204 22.43 -3.53 1.87
CA LEU A 204 21.42 -2.57 2.28
C LEU A 204 21.90 -1.12 2.14
N LYS A 205 23.18 -0.84 2.42
CA LYS A 205 23.76 0.51 2.30
C LYS A 205 23.75 1.05 0.87
N ASP A 206 23.86 0.15 -0.12
CA ASP A 206 23.68 0.51 -1.52
C ASP A 206 22.23 0.87 -1.84
N LEU A 207 21.27 0.17 -1.23
CA LEU A 207 19.84 0.38 -1.47
C LEU A 207 19.27 1.57 -0.69
N SER A 208 19.76 1.86 0.52
CA SER A 208 19.32 3.02 1.34
C SER A 208 19.63 4.36 0.67
N LYS A 209 20.62 4.38 -0.25
CA LYS A 209 20.89 5.57 -1.07
C LYS A 209 19.80 5.83 -2.12
N ILE A 210 19.06 4.79 -2.50
CA ILE A 210 18.02 4.82 -3.54
C ILE A 210 16.66 4.89 -2.89
N ILE A 211 16.29 3.90 -2.08
CA ILE A 211 15.04 3.89 -1.30
C ILE A 211 15.28 4.68 -0.01
N LYS A 212 14.74 5.89 0.01
CA LYS A 212 14.90 6.80 1.16
C LYS A 212 14.10 6.35 2.37
N GLY A 213 12.97 5.68 2.14
CA GLY A 213 12.04 5.23 3.16
C GLY A 213 10.66 4.96 2.57
N PRO A 214 9.66 4.64 3.38
CA PRO A 214 8.27 4.54 2.94
C PRO A 214 7.78 5.82 2.27
N ASP A 215 6.79 5.71 1.39
CA ASP A 215 6.19 6.84 0.68
C ASP A 215 4.68 6.59 0.52
N PHE A 216 3.88 7.36 1.24
CA PHE A 216 2.42 7.24 1.26
C PHE A 216 1.76 8.17 0.25
N SER A 217 0.47 7.93 -0.04
CA SER A 217 -0.31 8.74 -1.00
C SER A 217 -0.66 10.15 -0.49
N ASN A 218 -0.60 10.41 0.81
CA ASN A 218 -1.21 11.53 1.52
C ASN A 218 -0.25 12.64 1.98
N ASN A 219 0.93 12.76 1.42
CA ASN A 219 1.92 13.82 1.71
C ASN A 219 2.35 13.94 3.20
N ALA A 220 1.99 13.01 4.07
CA ALA A 220 2.37 13.04 5.47
C ALA A 220 3.89 12.86 5.64
N ALA A 221 4.47 13.47 6.67
CA ALA A 221 5.89 13.33 6.95
C ALA A 221 6.18 12.01 7.67
N ILE A 222 7.34 11.42 7.38
CA ILE A 222 7.89 10.26 8.07
C ILE A 222 8.96 10.75 9.03
N VAL A 223 8.82 10.39 10.29
CA VAL A 223 9.77 10.73 11.34
C VAL A 223 10.55 9.50 11.71
N ALA A 224 11.77 9.44 11.21
CA ALA A 224 12.74 8.39 11.49
C ALA A 224 14.14 8.84 11.08
N SER A 225 15.15 8.44 11.84
CA SER A 225 16.55 8.61 11.44
C SER A 225 16.95 7.63 10.33
N SER A 226 18.03 7.92 9.64
CA SER A 226 18.56 7.01 8.60
C SER A 226 18.94 5.66 9.18
N GLU A 227 19.48 5.63 10.41
CA GLU A 227 19.87 4.43 11.12
C GLU A 227 18.66 3.56 11.48
N GLU A 228 17.57 4.18 11.97
CA GLU A 228 16.32 3.49 12.29
C GLU A 228 15.71 2.83 11.03
N LEU A 229 15.72 3.55 9.90
CA LEU A 229 15.24 3.01 8.62
C LEU A 229 16.14 1.86 8.11
N GLU A 230 17.45 1.97 8.23
CA GLU A 230 18.38 0.89 7.86
C GLU A 230 18.17 -0.35 8.74
N GLU A 231 18.03 -0.21 10.05
CA GLU A 231 17.75 -1.32 10.95
C GLU A 231 16.41 -2.00 10.61
N MET A 232 15.36 -1.20 10.37
CA MET A 232 14.06 -1.65 9.97
C MET A 232 14.09 -2.46 8.65
N TYR A 233 14.77 -1.98 7.62
CA TYR A 233 14.90 -2.68 6.34
C TYR A 233 15.84 -3.88 6.40
N SER A 234 16.79 -3.89 7.32
CA SER A 234 17.70 -5.03 7.54
C SER A 234 16.98 -6.19 8.19
N SER A 235 16.20 -5.93 9.23
CA SER A 235 15.47 -6.95 9.99
C SER A 235 14.14 -7.34 9.36
N GLY A 236 13.56 -6.49 8.49
CA GLY A 236 12.18 -6.60 8.00
C GLY A 236 11.13 -6.28 9.05
N ARG A 237 11.54 -5.72 10.19
CA ARG A 237 10.67 -5.32 11.31
C ARG A 237 11.15 -4.02 11.92
N GLY A 238 10.21 -3.23 12.43
CA GLY A 238 10.54 -1.99 13.09
C GLY A 238 9.33 -1.06 13.16
N GLY A 239 9.58 0.19 13.48
CA GLY A 239 8.52 1.19 13.53
C GLY A 239 9.07 2.57 13.28
N PHE A 240 8.24 3.43 12.71
CA PHE A 240 8.50 4.83 12.49
C PHE A 240 7.23 5.62 12.78
N LYS A 241 7.36 6.94 12.95
CA LYS A 241 6.19 7.79 13.15
C LYS A 241 5.79 8.44 11.83
N ILE A 242 4.49 8.56 11.63
CA ILE A 242 3.91 9.34 10.52
C ILE A 242 3.26 10.57 11.14
N GLN A 243 3.55 11.74 10.60
CA GLN A 243 3.18 13.01 11.16
C GLN A 243 2.43 13.85 10.15
N ALA A 244 1.34 14.49 10.59
CA ALA A 244 0.59 15.45 9.80
C ALA A 244 1.47 16.61 9.37
N GLN A 245 1.17 17.19 8.19
CA GLN A 245 1.78 18.44 7.77
C GLN A 245 0.85 19.60 8.00
N TRP A 246 1.43 20.74 8.33
CA TRP A 246 0.69 21.95 8.65
C TRP A 246 1.42 23.21 8.19
N ARG A 247 0.67 24.29 8.08
CA ARG A 247 1.20 25.64 7.86
C ARG A 247 0.46 26.62 8.76
N GLN A 248 1.09 27.73 9.07
CA GLN A 248 0.47 28.82 9.83
C GLN A 248 0.00 29.93 8.89
N GLU A 249 -1.24 30.35 9.05
CA GLU A 249 -1.80 31.53 8.37
C GLU A 249 -2.41 32.46 9.44
N LYS A 250 -1.71 33.58 9.75
CA LYS A 250 -2.12 34.53 10.80
C LYS A 250 -2.29 33.82 12.15
N ASN A 251 -3.53 33.76 12.66
CA ASN A 251 -3.89 33.09 13.91
C ASN A 251 -4.50 31.69 13.67
N GLN A 252 -4.31 31.12 12.51
CA GLN A 252 -4.82 29.79 12.17
C GLN A 252 -3.67 28.82 11.89
N ILE A 253 -3.83 27.61 12.35
CA ILE A 253 -3.03 26.45 11.96
C ILE A 253 -3.86 25.65 10.98
N ILE A 254 -3.34 25.47 9.77
CA ILE A 254 -3.99 24.71 8.70
C ILE A 254 -3.25 23.41 8.52
N ILE A 255 -3.93 22.30 8.76
CA ILE A 255 -3.41 20.95 8.52
C ILE A 255 -3.82 20.54 7.10
N ASN A 256 -2.83 20.25 6.27
CA ASN A 256 -3.00 19.94 4.85
C ASN A 256 -2.61 18.50 4.47
N ALA A 257 -2.09 17.72 5.41
CA ALA A 257 -1.85 16.29 5.23
C ALA A 257 -2.00 15.55 6.56
N LEU A 258 -2.65 14.39 6.54
CA LEU A 258 -2.87 13.55 7.71
C LEU A 258 -2.03 12.28 7.64
N PRO A 259 -1.69 11.66 8.78
CA PRO A 259 -1.07 10.34 8.79
C PRO A 259 -1.89 9.30 8.02
N TYR A 260 -1.21 8.30 7.48
CA TYR A 260 -1.86 7.19 6.76
C TYR A 260 -2.94 6.54 7.64
N GLN A 261 -4.14 6.35 7.09
CA GLN A 261 -5.32 5.84 7.80
C GLN A 261 -5.74 6.67 9.05
N ALA A 262 -5.49 7.97 9.04
CA ALA A 262 -6.06 8.88 10.01
C ALA A 262 -7.29 9.57 9.42
N SER A 263 -8.35 9.71 10.24
CA SER A 263 -9.59 10.43 9.92
C SER A 263 -9.50 11.86 10.46
N GLY A 264 -9.80 12.85 9.61
CA GLY A 264 -9.84 14.27 9.99
C GLY A 264 -10.93 14.54 11.02
N SER A 265 -12.12 14.00 10.83
CA SER A 265 -13.24 14.13 11.76
C SER A 265 -12.89 13.61 13.16
N LYS A 266 -12.23 12.44 13.26
CA LYS A 266 -11.79 11.88 14.53
C LYS A 266 -10.73 12.75 15.21
N ILE A 267 -9.81 13.33 14.43
CA ILE A 267 -8.78 14.23 14.96
C ILE A 267 -9.43 15.51 15.52
N LEU A 268 -10.40 16.09 14.80
CA LEU A 268 -11.14 17.25 15.27
C LEU A 268 -11.91 16.94 16.56
N GLU A 269 -12.52 15.76 16.68
CA GLU A 269 -13.17 15.30 17.91
C GLU A 269 -12.17 15.21 19.07
N GLN A 270 -10.98 14.61 18.85
CA GLN A 270 -9.93 14.53 19.87
C GLN A 270 -9.44 15.92 20.34
N ILE A 271 -9.36 16.90 19.43
CA ILE A 271 -8.99 18.27 19.77
C ILE A 271 -10.12 18.97 20.51
N ALA A 272 -11.38 18.81 20.06
CA ALA A 272 -12.56 19.37 20.69
C ALA A 272 -12.73 18.88 22.14
N ASP A 273 -12.49 17.59 22.38
CA ASP A 273 -12.51 17.02 23.73
C ASP A 273 -11.47 17.69 24.65
N GLN A 274 -10.28 17.99 24.14
CA GLN A 274 -9.26 18.69 24.90
C GLN A 274 -9.65 20.16 25.16
N MET A 275 -10.33 20.83 24.21
CA MET A 275 -10.86 22.18 24.42
C MET A 275 -11.95 22.21 25.51
N VAL A 276 -12.91 21.27 25.47
CA VAL A 276 -13.96 21.14 26.49
C VAL A 276 -13.35 20.89 27.87
N ASN A 277 -12.34 20.05 27.95
CA ASN A 277 -11.59 19.76 29.18
C ASN A 277 -10.60 20.84 29.59
N LYS A 278 -10.61 22.02 28.92
CA LYS A 278 -9.74 23.17 29.18
C LYS A 278 -8.23 22.88 29.09
N LYS A 279 -7.84 21.81 28.39
CA LYS A 279 -6.42 21.47 28.13
C LYS A 279 -5.80 22.31 27.01
N LEU A 280 -6.62 22.93 26.17
CA LEU A 280 -6.22 23.78 25.04
C LEU A 280 -6.89 25.18 25.11
N PRO A 281 -6.63 25.99 26.15
CA PRO A 281 -7.30 27.29 26.30
C PRO A 281 -6.89 28.32 25.24
N MET A 282 -5.83 28.05 24.47
CA MET A 282 -5.34 28.89 23.38
C MET A 282 -6.05 28.62 22.04
N VAL A 283 -6.80 27.51 21.89
CA VAL A 283 -7.60 27.19 20.71
C VAL A 283 -9.03 27.68 20.93
N VAL A 284 -9.58 28.37 19.93
CA VAL A 284 -10.91 29.00 20.02
C VAL A 284 -11.93 28.29 19.16
N ASP A 285 -11.52 27.82 17.97
CA ASP A 285 -12.43 27.23 17.00
C ASP A 285 -11.73 26.16 16.16
N LEU A 286 -12.51 25.22 15.66
CA LEU A 286 -12.11 24.11 14.80
C LEU A 286 -13.06 24.03 13.61
N ALA A 287 -12.53 23.92 12.41
CA ALA A 287 -13.31 23.74 11.20
C ALA A 287 -12.68 22.69 10.29
N ASP A 288 -13.51 21.93 9.59
CA ASP A 288 -13.13 21.15 8.42
C ASP A 288 -13.53 21.96 7.18
N GLU A 289 -12.55 22.43 6.44
CA GLU A 289 -12.73 23.19 5.21
C GLU A 289 -12.29 22.37 3.98
N GLY A 290 -12.17 21.05 4.13
CA GLY A 290 -11.80 20.15 3.04
C GLY A 290 -12.83 20.19 1.91
N ASP A 291 -12.35 20.22 0.67
CA ASP A 291 -13.16 20.16 -0.54
C ASP A 291 -12.62 19.12 -1.53
N HIS A 292 -13.09 19.15 -2.79
CA HIS A 292 -12.66 18.19 -3.81
C HIS A 292 -11.27 18.52 -4.41
N GLU A 293 -10.77 19.75 -4.26
CA GLU A 293 -9.44 20.17 -4.68
C GLU A 293 -8.42 19.94 -3.55
N ASP A 294 -8.77 20.35 -2.32
CA ASP A 294 -7.98 20.16 -1.09
C ASP A 294 -8.75 19.25 -0.10
N PRO A 295 -8.70 17.92 -0.29
CA PRO A 295 -9.49 16.98 0.52
C PRO A 295 -9.16 16.99 2.02
N VAL A 296 -7.98 17.49 2.39
CA VAL A 296 -7.54 17.63 3.78
C VAL A 296 -7.22 19.10 4.04
N ARG A 297 -8.15 19.79 4.70
CA ARG A 297 -7.97 21.17 5.16
C ARG A 297 -8.63 21.35 6.52
N LEU A 298 -7.93 20.91 7.59
CA LEU A 298 -8.41 21.13 8.95
C LEU A 298 -7.84 22.44 9.48
N VAL A 299 -8.72 23.33 9.95
CA VAL A 299 -8.37 24.66 10.42
C VAL A 299 -8.54 24.73 11.93
N ILE A 300 -7.47 25.07 12.64
CA ILE A 300 -7.45 25.28 14.09
C ILE A 300 -7.21 26.78 14.33
N THR A 301 -8.20 27.48 14.87
CA THR A 301 -8.12 28.92 15.12
C THR A 301 -7.58 29.19 16.53
N LEU A 302 -6.48 29.92 16.60
CA LEU A 302 -5.84 30.33 17.83
C LEU A 302 -6.43 31.64 18.36
N LYS A 303 -6.44 31.80 19.66
CA LYS A 303 -6.97 33.01 20.35
C LYS A 303 -6.22 34.29 19.98
N SER A 304 -4.95 34.21 19.60
CA SER A 304 -4.10 35.34 19.27
C SER A 304 -2.92 34.90 18.42
N ASN A 305 -2.43 35.79 17.53
CA ASN A 305 -1.17 35.59 16.80
C ASN A 305 0.09 35.53 17.69
N ARG A 306 -0.05 35.79 19.02
CA ARG A 306 1.05 35.64 19.98
C ARG A 306 1.23 34.23 20.50
N VAL A 307 0.25 33.36 20.28
CA VAL A 307 0.35 31.94 20.61
C VAL A 307 1.34 31.27 19.65
N ASN A 308 2.31 30.57 20.21
CA ASN A 308 3.26 29.80 19.40
C ASN A 308 2.56 28.58 18.80
N ALA A 309 2.39 28.59 17.47
CA ALA A 309 1.73 27.49 16.76
C ALA A 309 2.53 26.17 16.84
N GLU A 310 3.87 26.23 16.90
CA GLU A 310 4.70 25.03 17.03
C GLU A 310 4.46 24.30 18.34
N ASP A 311 4.32 25.03 19.44
CA ASP A 311 4.06 24.41 20.76
C ASP A 311 2.70 23.72 20.76
N VAL A 312 1.67 24.36 20.17
CA VAL A 312 0.33 23.77 20.04
C VAL A 312 0.38 22.48 19.21
N ILE A 313 1.03 22.52 18.06
CA ILE A 313 1.16 21.34 17.19
C ILE A 313 1.98 20.23 17.87
N ASN A 314 3.06 20.56 18.56
CA ASN A 314 3.86 19.56 19.27
C ASN A 314 3.05 18.85 20.37
N HIS A 315 2.19 19.59 21.08
CA HIS A 315 1.23 18.99 22.00
C HIS A 315 0.22 18.10 21.29
N LEU A 316 -0.36 18.56 20.16
CA LEU A 316 -1.33 17.79 19.37
C LEU A 316 -0.70 16.52 18.78
N TYR A 317 0.55 16.56 18.35
CA TYR A 317 1.29 15.38 17.92
C TYR A 317 1.44 14.32 19.01
N ALA A 318 1.62 14.75 20.24
CA ALA A 318 1.76 13.84 21.37
C ALA A 318 0.41 13.32 21.91
N SER A 319 -0.69 14.03 21.65
CA SER A 319 -2.00 13.78 22.29
C SER A 319 -3.13 13.39 21.33
N THR A 320 -2.90 13.39 20.02
CA THR A 320 -3.91 13.08 19.00
C THR A 320 -3.37 12.19 17.88
N ASP A 321 -4.26 11.76 17.00
CA ASP A 321 -3.91 10.99 15.79
C ASP A 321 -3.19 11.83 14.68
N LEU A 322 -2.82 13.10 14.95
CA LEU A 322 -1.94 13.90 14.08
C LEU A 322 -0.53 13.33 13.97
N GLN A 323 -0.11 12.50 14.91
CA GLN A 323 1.08 11.67 14.81
C GLN A 323 0.72 10.24 15.19
N LYS A 324 1.05 9.29 14.31
CA LYS A 324 0.82 7.85 14.51
C LYS A 324 2.11 7.07 14.35
N THR A 325 2.26 6.01 15.13
CA THR A 325 3.34 5.04 14.95
C THR A 325 2.90 3.96 13.96
N TYR A 326 3.65 3.80 12.88
CA TYR A 326 3.51 2.68 11.95
C TYR A 326 4.47 1.57 12.35
N ARG A 327 3.99 0.33 12.44
CA ARG A 327 4.80 -0.85 12.77
C ARG A 327 4.96 -1.72 11.54
N MET A 328 6.15 -1.70 10.95
CA MET A 328 6.46 -2.52 9.79
C MET A 328 6.77 -3.96 10.19
N ASN A 329 6.23 -4.90 9.40
CA ASN A 329 6.54 -6.33 9.46
C ASN A 329 6.45 -6.92 8.06
N MET A 330 7.59 -7.18 7.43
CA MET A 330 7.70 -7.68 6.06
C MET A 330 7.57 -9.20 5.99
N ASN A 331 6.45 -9.72 6.50
CA ASN A 331 6.15 -11.16 6.50
C ASN A 331 5.31 -11.52 5.27
N LEU A 332 5.85 -12.35 4.39
CA LEU A 332 5.31 -12.70 3.08
C LEU A 332 5.41 -14.21 2.83
N ILE A 333 4.59 -14.70 1.91
CA ILE A 333 4.78 -16.03 1.35
C ILE A 333 5.92 -15.97 0.33
N SER A 334 6.98 -16.75 0.58
CA SER A 334 8.13 -16.87 -0.33
C SER A 334 7.77 -17.67 -1.58
N LEU A 335 8.59 -17.60 -2.61
CA LEU A 335 8.45 -18.43 -3.82
C LEU A 335 8.53 -19.94 -3.51
N LYS A 336 9.08 -20.32 -2.36
CA LYS A 336 9.14 -21.71 -1.88
C LYS A 336 7.85 -22.18 -1.18
N GLY A 337 6.85 -21.29 -1.05
CA GLY A 337 5.53 -21.62 -0.51
C GLY A 337 5.39 -21.48 1.00
N GLY A 338 6.38 -20.96 1.74
CA GLY A 338 6.31 -20.77 3.19
C GLY A 338 6.34 -19.30 3.61
N PRO A 339 5.76 -18.94 4.77
CA PRO A 339 5.84 -17.60 5.33
C PRO A 339 7.28 -17.30 5.78
N LYS A 340 7.77 -16.10 5.48
CA LYS A 340 9.10 -15.63 5.85
C LYS A 340 9.06 -14.14 6.09
N VAL A 341 9.80 -13.66 7.11
CA VAL A 341 10.11 -12.25 7.28
C VAL A 341 11.31 -11.91 6.39
N PHE A 342 11.13 -10.95 5.52
CA PHE A 342 12.15 -10.54 4.55
C PHE A 342 12.84 -9.26 5.00
N SER A 343 14.15 -9.19 4.79
CA SER A 343 14.84 -7.91 4.65
C SER A 343 14.52 -7.30 3.27
N LEU A 344 14.71 -6.00 3.11
CA LEU A 344 14.49 -5.32 1.82
C LEU A 344 15.35 -5.93 0.71
N VAL A 345 16.61 -6.25 1.02
CA VAL A 345 17.56 -6.86 0.07
C VAL A 345 17.09 -8.25 -0.35
N GLU A 346 16.66 -9.08 0.60
CA GLU A 346 16.19 -10.44 0.30
C GLU A 346 14.92 -10.41 -0.54
N LEU A 347 13.96 -9.51 -0.22
CA LEU A 347 12.72 -9.35 -0.97
C LEU A 347 13.01 -9.01 -2.43
N LEU A 348 13.83 -8.01 -2.68
CA LEU A 348 14.19 -7.61 -4.05
C LEU A 348 14.96 -8.68 -4.80
N LYS A 349 15.87 -9.41 -4.13
CA LYS A 349 16.59 -10.55 -4.75
C LYS A 349 15.65 -11.69 -5.14
N GLU A 350 14.71 -12.03 -4.26
CA GLU A 350 13.75 -13.10 -4.53
C GLU A 350 12.78 -12.69 -5.64
N TRP A 351 12.30 -11.44 -5.62
CA TRP A 351 11.49 -10.91 -6.71
C TRP A 351 12.22 -10.86 -8.06
N VAL A 352 13.48 -10.42 -8.09
CA VAL A 352 14.30 -10.43 -9.32
C VAL A 352 14.51 -11.85 -9.85
N THR A 353 14.60 -12.85 -8.99
CA THR A 353 14.64 -14.26 -9.39
C THR A 353 13.34 -14.67 -10.05
N PHE A 354 12.20 -14.36 -9.39
CA PHE A 354 10.86 -14.59 -9.94
C PHE A 354 10.70 -13.93 -11.32
N ARG A 355 11.06 -12.65 -11.48
CA ARG A 355 10.91 -11.95 -12.77
C ARG A 355 11.77 -12.56 -13.88
N LYS A 356 13.01 -12.99 -13.57
CA LYS A 356 13.85 -13.67 -14.55
C LYS A 356 13.22 -14.96 -15.04
N ASP A 357 12.68 -15.77 -14.15
CA ASP A 357 12.03 -17.03 -14.51
C ASP A 357 10.75 -16.78 -15.30
N THR A 358 9.97 -15.77 -14.93
CA THR A 358 8.76 -15.34 -15.64
C THR A 358 9.08 -14.91 -17.08
N VAL A 359 10.09 -14.02 -17.26
CA VAL A 359 10.46 -13.53 -18.60
C VAL A 359 11.07 -14.66 -19.44
N LYS A 360 11.84 -15.56 -18.83
CA LYS A 360 12.38 -16.74 -19.53
C LYS A 360 11.22 -17.62 -20.05
N ARG A 361 10.23 -17.96 -19.21
CA ARG A 361 9.05 -18.74 -19.61
C ARG A 361 8.25 -18.05 -20.71
N LYS A 362 8.08 -16.71 -20.63
CA LYS A 362 7.43 -15.91 -21.68
C LYS A 362 8.15 -16.06 -23.03
N LEU A 363 9.47 -15.95 -23.03
CA LEU A 363 10.29 -16.07 -24.23
C LEU A 363 10.29 -17.49 -24.80
N GLU A 364 10.37 -18.52 -23.95
CA GLU A 364 10.27 -19.92 -24.35
C GLU A 364 8.92 -20.21 -24.99
N HIS A 365 7.81 -19.79 -24.35
CA HIS A 365 6.48 -19.95 -24.92
C HIS A 365 6.31 -19.22 -26.27
N ARG A 366 6.86 -17.99 -26.38
CA ARG A 366 6.83 -17.25 -27.65
C ARG A 366 7.67 -17.94 -28.72
N LEU A 367 8.83 -18.48 -28.36
CA LEU A 367 9.68 -19.23 -29.27
C LEU A 367 8.96 -20.48 -29.83
N ASP A 368 8.25 -21.22 -28.98
CA ASP A 368 7.46 -22.37 -29.42
C ASP A 368 6.37 -21.95 -30.42
N GLN A 369 5.64 -20.86 -30.15
CA GLN A 369 4.64 -20.32 -31.07
C GLN A 369 5.27 -19.87 -32.40
N VAL A 370 6.43 -19.22 -32.37
CA VAL A 370 7.17 -18.82 -33.58
C VAL A 370 7.63 -20.02 -34.36
N ASN A 371 8.18 -21.06 -33.70
CA ASN A 371 8.59 -22.31 -34.34
C ASN A 371 7.41 -23.05 -35.02
N ASP A 372 6.29 -23.18 -34.32
CA ASP A 372 5.07 -23.80 -34.86
C ASP A 372 4.56 -23.04 -36.10
N ARG A 373 4.58 -21.70 -36.04
CA ARG A 373 4.15 -20.88 -37.16
C ARG A 373 5.12 -20.95 -38.35
N LEU A 374 6.44 -20.90 -38.09
CA LEU A 374 7.48 -21.07 -39.11
C LEU A 374 7.34 -22.42 -39.80
N HIS A 375 7.13 -23.49 -39.03
CA HIS A 375 6.92 -24.83 -39.57
C HIS A 375 5.75 -24.88 -40.57
N ILE A 376 4.64 -24.22 -40.24
CA ILE A 376 3.48 -24.12 -41.14
C ILE A 376 3.84 -23.30 -42.39
N LEU A 377 4.47 -22.13 -42.24
CA LEU A 377 4.85 -21.25 -43.34
C LEU A 377 5.81 -21.92 -44.34
N GLU A 378 6.78 -22.70 -43.84
CA GLU A 378 7.72 -23.46 -44.66
C GLU A 378 6.96 -24.51 -45.53
N GLY A 379 5.99 -25.19 -44.94
CA GLY A 379 5.10 -26.10 -45.71
C GLY A 379 4.32 -25.36 -46.79
N LEU A 380 3.77 -24.18 -46.46
CA LEU A 380 3.03 -23.35 -47.42
C LEU A 380 3.94 -22.86 -48.56
N LEU A 381 5.15 -22.40 -48.25
CA LEU A 381 6.10 -21.96 -49.28
C LEU A 381 6.55 -23.10 -50.20
N THR A 382 6.67 -24.32 -49.69
CA THR A 382 7.02 -25.51 -50.49
C THR A 382 6.04 -25.77 -51.59
N ILE A 383 4.75 -25.55 -51.38
CA ILE A 383 3.72 -25.80 -52.42
C ILE A 383 3.64 -24.70 -53.48
N PHE A 384 4.07 -23.46 -53.18
CA PHE A 384 4.12 -22.39 -54.19
C PHE A 384 5.15 -22.66 -55.29
N VAL A 385 6.13 -23.54 -55.05
CA VAL A 385 7.10 -23.97 -56.08
C VAL A 385 6.47 -24.83 -57.16
N ASP A 386 5.45 -25.66 -56.83
CA ASP A 386 4.76 -26.56 -57.78
C ASP A 386 3.26 -26.65 -57.47
N LEU A 387 2.58 -25.51 -57.65
CA LEU A 387 1.16 -25.35 -57.34
C LEU A 387 0.25 -26.26 -58.18
N ASP A 388 0.60 -26.45 -59.47
CA ASP A 388 -0.18 -27.29 -60.37
C ASP A 388 -0.19 -28.75 -59.92
N LYS A 389 0.92 -29.26 -59.42
CA LYS A 389 1.03 -30.59 -58.85
C LYS A 389 0.20 -30.76 -57.59
N VAL A 390 0.20 -29.74 -56.70
CA VAL A 390 -0.66 -29.73 -55.50
C VAL A 390 -2.13 -29.78 -55.87
N ILE A 391 -2.59 -28.93 -56.78
CA ILE A 391 -3.97 -28.90 -57.26
C ILE A 391 -4.36 -30.25 -57.89
N LYS A 392 -3.46 -30.83 -58.68
CA LYS A 392 -3.69 -32.13 -59.29
C LYS A 392 -3.87 -33.26 -58.27
N ILE A 393 -3.00 -33.29 -57.23
CA ILE A 393 -3.11 -34.28 -56.15
C ILE A 393 -4.43 -34.09 -55.39
N ILE A 394 -4.80 -32.87 -55.04
CA ILE A 394 -6.05 -32.59 -54.29
C ILE A 394 -7.30 -32.99 -55.08
N ARG A 395 -7.27 -32.84 -56.42
CA ARG A 395 -8.42 -33.11 -57.26
C ARG A 395 -8.55 -34.59 -57.68
N GLN A 396 -7.45 -35.36 -57.80
CA GLN A 396 -7.41 -36.69 -58.40
C GLN A 396 -7.16 -37.82 -57.39
N SER A 397 -6.71 -37.48 -56.15
CA SER A 397 -6.41 -38.50 -55.15
C SER A 397 -7.60 -38.76 -54.23
N ASP A 398 -7.80 -40.02 -53.87
CA ASP A 398 -8.78 -40.46 -52.88
C ASP A 398 -8.26 -40.11 -51.42
N GLU A 399 -6.93 -40.02 -51.24
CA GLU A 399 -6.30 -39.66 -49.95
C GLU A 399 -5.28 -38.50 -50.13
N PRO A 400 -5.75 -37.28 -50.45
CA PRO A 400 -4.87 -36.17 -50.82
C PRO A 400 -3.86 -35.80 -49.74
N LYS A 401 -4.21 -35.92 -48.44
CA LYS A 401 -3.29 -35.66 -47.31
C LYS A 401 -2.05 -36.56 -47.37
N LYS A 402 -2.23 -37.87 -47.52
CA LYS A 402 -1.13 -38.83 -47.57
C LYS A 402 -0.24 -38.63 -48.80
N GLU A 403 -0.85 -38.34 -49.95
CA GLU A 403 -0.09 -38.08 -51.17
C GLU A 403 0.72 -36.78 -51.12
N LEU A 404 0.17 -35.70 -50.54
CA LEU A 404 0.88 -34.45 -50.34
C LEU A 404 2.09 -34.66 -49.43
N ILE A 405 1.91 -35.37 -48.30
CA ILE A 405 3.01 -35.71 -47.38
C ILE A 405 4.13 -36.44 -48.12
N LYS A 406 3.77 -37.43 -48.95
CA LYS A 406 4.76 -38.23 -49.67
C LYS A 406 5.42 -37.45 -50.82
N ALA A 407 4.65 -36.66 -51.58
CA ALA A 407 5.14 -35.94 -52.74
C ALA A 407 6.06 -34.74 -52.40
N PHE A 408 5.80 -34.06 -51.29
CA PHE A 408 6.51 -32.83 -50.85
C PHE A 408 7.31 -33.02 -49.56
N LYS A 409 7.34 -34.23 -48.98
CA LYS A 409 7.99 -34.55 -47.69
C LYS A 409 7.50 -33.66 -46.54
N LEU A 410 6.20 -33.39 -46.49
CA LEU A 410 5.56 -32.53 -45.52
C LEU A 410 5.28 -33.28 -44.21
N SER A 411 5.19 -32.56 -43.12
CA SER A 411 4.58 -33.08 -41.90
C SER A 411 3.05 -33.13 -41.99
N GLU A 412 2.44 -33.86 -41.08
CA GLU A 412 0.99 -33.97 -41.03
C GLU A 412 0.32 -32.60 -40.76
N ILE A 413 0.95 -31.77 -39.92
CA ILE A 413 0.52 -30.39 -39.59
C ILE A 413 0.58 -29.51 -40.85
N GLN A 414 1.68 -29.58 -41.60
CA GLN A 414 1.84 -28.83 -42.84
C GLN A 414 0.82 -29.26 -43.91
N ALA A 415 0.59 -30.55 -44.06
CA ALA A 415 -0.39 -31.05 -45.01
C ALA A 415 -1.84 -30.63 -44.68
N ASN A 416 -2.19 -30.63 -43.40
CA ASN A 416 -3.50 -30.11 -42.96
C ASN A 416 -3.63 -28.61 -43.26
N ALA A 417 -2.62 -27.81 -42.91
CA ALA A 417 -2.63 -26.37 -43.19
C ALA A 417 -2.75 -26.04 -44.68
N ILE A 418 -2.14 -26.86 -45.54
CA ILE A 418 -2.24 -26.75 -46.99
C ILE A 418 -3.67 -27.05 -47.47
N LEU A 419 -4.31 -28.10 -46.95
CA LEU A 419 -5.68 -28.45 -47.32
C LEU A 419 -6.73 -27.44 -46.88
N GLU A 420 -6.42 -26.66 -45.82
CA GLU A 420 -7.27 -25.58 -45.30
C GLU A 420 -7.04 -24.24 -46.00
N ILE A 421 -6.11 -24.14 -46.98
CA ILE A 421 -5.84 -22.92 -47.72
C ILE A 421 -7.06 -22.45 -48.50
N ARG A 422 -7.40 -21.19 -48.36
CA ARG A 422 -8.44 -20.55 -49.18
C ARG A 422 -7.87 -20.19 -50.54
N LEU A 423 -8.63 -20.43 -51.62
CA LEU A 423 -8.19 -20.18 -53.01
C LEU A 423 -7.58 -18.77 -53.22
N ARG A 424 -8.10 -17.75 -52.56
CA ARG A 424 -7.55 -16.39 -52.63
C ARG A 424 -6.09 -16.29 -52.12
N GLN A 425 -5.66 -17.19 -51.24
CA GLN A 425 -4.33 -17.19 -50.65
C GLN A 425 -3.26 -17.78 -51.58
N LEU A 426 -3.67 -18.36 -52.71
CA LEU A 426 -2.78 -18.84 -53.76
C LEU A 426 -2.31 -17.74 -54.73
N ALA A 427 -2.77 -16.51 -54.56
CA ALA A 427 -2.37 -15.39 -55.39
C ALA A 427 -0.91 -14.99 -55.10
N LYS A 428 -0.17 -14.48 -56.10
CA LYS A 428 1.24 -14.06 -56.00
C LYS A 428 1.49 -13.01 -54.90
N LEU A 429 0.52 -12.13 -54.67
CA LEU A 429 0.58 -11.12 -53.58
C LEU A 429 0.57 -11.77 -52.19
N GLU A 430 -0.17 -12.88 -52.01
CA GLU A 430 -0.22 -13.59 -50.72
C GLU A 430 1.07 -14.40 -50.49
N GLN A 431 1.70 -14.93 -51.51
CA GLN A 431 3.03 -15.56 -51.41
C GLN A 431 4.05 -14.58 -50.84
N LEU A 432 4.10 -13.33 -51.34
CA LEU A 432 5.01 -12.30 -50.81
C LEU A 432 4.73 -11.96 -49.33
N LYS A 433 3.45 -11.97 -48.92
CA LYS A 433 3.11 -11.78 -47.51
C LYS A 433 3.61 -12.93 -46.63
N ILE A 434 3.47 -14.17 -47.09
CA ILE A 434 3.93 -15.35 -46.38
C ILE A 434 5.46 -15.35 -46.29
N GLU A 435 6.18 -14.94 -47.32
CA GLU A 435 7.64 -14.80 -47.31
C GLU A 435 8.10 -13.69 -46.34
N ASN A 436 7.41 -12.57 -46.34
CA ASN A 436 7.69 -11.49 -45.39
C ASN A 436 7.44 -11.90 -43.93
N GLU A 437 6.26 -12.51 -43.65
CA GLU A 437 5.93 -13.05 -42.32
C GLU A 437 6.99 -14.05 -41.85
N ARG A 438 7.42 -14.96 -42.73
CA ARG A 438 8.49 -15.92 -42.42
C ARG A 438 9.79 -15.21 -42.06
N ASN A 439 10.20 -14.22 -42.83
CA ASN A 439 11.45 -13.51 -42.59
C ASN A 439 11.42 -12.70 -41.27
N GLU A 440 10.29 -12.08 -40.92
CA GLU A 440 10.05 -11.41 -39.65
C GLU A 440 10.15 -12.40 -38.48
N LEU A 441 9.47 -13.57 -38.61
CA LEU A 441 9.49 -14.58 -37.56
C LEU A 441 10.87 -15.25 -37.40
N VAL A 442 11.65 -15.44 -38.47
CA VAL A 442 13.05 -15.92 -38.39
C VAL A 442 13.91 -14.92 -37.65
N SER A 443 13.75 -13.62 -37.90
CA SER A 443 14.47 -12.58 -37.16
C SER A 443 14.07 -12.58 -35.68
N GLU A 444 12.78 -12.69 -35.39
CA GLU A 444 12.25 -12.78 -34.01
C GLU A 444 12.79 -14.04 -33.30
N GLN A 445 12.78 -15.21 -33.98
CA GLN A 445 13.35 -16.46 -33.46
C GLN A 445 14.81 -16.27 -33.05
N ASP A 446 15.63 -15.72 -33.95
CA ASP A 446 17.04 -15.45 -33.71
C ASP A 446 17.27 -14.52 -32.52
N GLU A 447 16.44 -13.48 -32.36
CA GLU A 447 16.54 -12.54 -31.23
C GLU A 447 16.18 -13.23 -29.91
N ILE A 448 15.07 -13.97 -29.86
CA ILE A 448 14.64 -14.70 -28.68
C ILE A 448 15.72 -15.72 -28.27
N GLU A 449 16.25 -16.50 -29.21
CA GLU A 449 17.31 -17.47 -28.92
C GLU A 449 18.58 -16.79 -28.38
N LYS A 450 18.99 -15.65 -28.93
CA LYS A 450 20.13 -14.88 -28.44
C LYS A 450 19.92 -14.38 -27.02
N ILE A 451 18.67 -13.99 -26.65
CA ILE A 451 18.34 -13.56 -25.31
C ILE A 451 18.34 -14.77 -24.36
N LEU A 452 17.71 -15.88 -24.72
CA LEU A 452 17.65 -17.09 -23.90
C LEU A 452 19.04 -17.71 -23.62
N LYS A 453 19.94 -17.66 -24.59
CA LYS A 453 21.34 -18.15 -24.46
C LYS A 453 22.23 -17.23 -23.61
N SER A 454 21.81 -15.97 -23.34
CA SER A 454 22.66 -14.97 -22.68
C SER A 454 22.01 -14.37 -21.43
N LYS A 455 22.55 -14.72 -20.25
CA LYS A 455 22.11 -14.11 -18.96
C LYS A 455 22.25 -12.58 -18.95
N SER A 456 23.19 -12.01 -19.69
CA SER A 456 23.36 -10.56 -19.78
C SER A 456 22.24 -9.91 -20.59
N ARG A 457 21.88 -10.49 -21.76
CA ARG A 457 20.79 -9.98 -22.60
C ARG A 457 19.45 -10.05 -21.88
N LEU A 458 19.17 -11.15 -21.18
CA LEU A 458 17.95 -11.29 -20.37
C LEU A 458 17.87 -10.19 -19.28
N LYS A 459 19.00 -9.88 -18.61
CA LYS A 459 19.05 -8.78 -17.65
C LYS A 459 18.78 -7.41 -18.30
N THR A 460 19.35 -7.19 -19.48
CA THR A 460 19.14 -5.93 -20.23
C THR A 460 17.69 -5.78 -20.65
N LEU A 461 17.04 -6.86 -21.10
CA LEU A 461 15.61 -6.85 -21.45
C LEU A 461 14.75 -6.45 -20.22
N ILE A 462 14.94 -7.13 -19.07
CA ILE A 462 14.20 -6.82 -17.84
C ILE A 462 14.48 -5.38 -17.37
N LYS A 463 15.73 -4.92 -17.47
CA LYS A 463 16.08 -3.53 -17.15
C LYS A 463 15.32 -2.53 -18.00
N ASN A 464 15.24 -2.77 -19.31
CA ASN A 464 14.54 -1.87 -20.24
C ASN A 464 13.03 -1.87 -19.94
N GLU A 465 12.42 -3.03 -19.69
CA GLU A 465 11.01 -3.11 -19.25
C GLU A 465 10.76 -2.29 -17.97
N LEU A 466 11.66 -2.35 -16.99
CA LEU A 466 11.56 -1.56 -15.76
C LEU A 466 11.71 -0.05 -16.00
N ILE A 467 12.60 0.36 -16.92
CA ILE A 467 12.77 1.77 -17.30
C ILE A 467 11.50 2.29 -17.99
N GLU A 468 10.94 1.55 -18.93
CA GLU A 468 9.68 1.91 -19.60
C GLU A 468 8.54 2.09 -18.58
N ILE A 469 8.42 1.18 -17.61
CA ILE A 469 7.41 1.31 -16.54
C ILE A 469 7.66 2.57 -15.71
N ARG A 470 8.92 2.91 -15.40
CA ARG A 470 9.26 4.14 -14.69
C ARG A 470 8.88 5.39 -15.47
N GLU A 471 9.07 5.40 -16.79
CA GLU A 471 8.70 6.51 -17.66
C GLU A 471 7.17 6.70 -17.75
N LEU A 472 6.41 5.60 -17.72
CA LEU A 472 4.95 5.64 -17.82
C LEU A 472 4.26 5.99 -16.48
N PHE A 473 4.77 5.53 -15.35
CA PHE A 473 4.11 5.61 -14.05
C PHE A 473 4.94 6.33 -12.98
N GLY A 474 6.12 6.83 -13.33
CA GLY A 474 7.01 7.51 -12.38
C GLY A 474 6.36 8.75 -11.78
N GLU A 475 6.52 8.94 -10.48
CA GLU A 475 6.05 10.12 -9.75
C GLU A 475 7.10 10.60 -8.75
N GLU A 476 7.00 11.86 -8.33
CA GLU A 476 7.82 12.38 -7.25
C GLU A 476 7.39 11.81 -5.89
N ARG A 477 8.35 11.76 -4.96
CA ARG A 477 8.07 11.34 -3.58
C ARG A 477 7.11 12.31 -2.90
N LYS A 478 6.09 11.78 -2.24
CA LYS A 478 5.07 12.56 -1.52
C LYS A 478 5.41 12.73 -0.04
N SER A 479 5.91 11.68 0.62
CA SER A 479 6.24 11.71 2.05
C SER A 479 7.65 12.22 2.30
N HIS A 480 7.78 13.36 2.98
CA HIS A 480 9.08 13.89 3.42
C HIS A 480 9.60 13.12 4.64
N ILE A 481 10.92 12.98 4.77
CA ILE A 481 11.56 12.32 5.91
C ILE A 481 12.16 13.39 6.82
N ILE A 482 11.87 13.29 8.11
CA ILE A 482 12.31 14.20 9.18
C ILE A 482 13.03 13.37 10.24
N ASP A 483 14.23 13.80 10.65
CA ASP A 483 15.07 13.02 11.57
C ASP A 483 14.55 12.97 13.01
N SER A 484 13.82 13.99 13.46
CA SER A 484 13.31 14.05 14.84
C SER A 484 12.08 14.95 14.98
N THR A 485 11.31 14.74 16.05
CA THR A 485 10.21 15.62 16.45
C THR A 485 10.30 16.04 17.90
N ASN A 486 9.83 17.24 18.20
CA ASN A 486 9.70 17.78 19.55
C ASN A 486 8.30 17.53 20.15
N ALA A 487 7.63 16.44 19.76
CA ALA A 487 6.30 16.12 20.27
C ALA A 487 6.32 16.00 21.80
N LYS A 488 5.65 16.92 22.47
CA LYS A 488 5.59 17.00 23.94
C LYS A 488 4.18 17.41 24.37
N VAL A 489 3.60 16.65 25.29
CA VAL A 489 2.31 17.02 25.90
C VAL A 489 2.52 18.26 26.77
N PHE A 490 1.60 19.21 26.71
CA PHE A 490 1.60 20.35 27.63
C PHE A 490 1.51 19.87 29.09
N SER A 491 2.36 20.41 29.93
CA SER A 491 2.17 20.33 31.37
C SER A 491 1.06 21.28 31.81
N GLU A 492 0.55 21.12 33.03
CA GLU A 492 -0.42 22.06 33.58
C GLU A 492 0.14 23.49 33.58
N GLU A 493 1.45 23.64 33.76
CA GLU A 493 2.17 24.91 33.71
C GLU A 493 2.15 25.59 32.34
N ASP A 494 2.21 24.79 31.24
CA ASP A 494 2.20 25.29 29.85
C ASP A 494 0.81 25.80 29.42
N THR A 495 -0.26 25.34 30.07
CA THR A 495 -1.65 25.71 29.75
C THR A 495 -2.12 26.98 30.43
N ILE A 496 -1.40 27.47 31.44
CA ILE A 496 -1.74 28.68 32.21
C ILE A 496 -1.41 29.92 31.40
N VAL A 497 -2.42 30.77 31.16
CA VAL A 497 -2.21 32.07 30.51
C VAL A 497 -1.22 32.91 31.34
N THR A 498 -0.11 33.28 30.74
CA THR A 498 0.95 34.05 31.43
C THR A 498 0.49 35.50 31.67
N GLU A 499 -0.06 35.76 32.84
CA GLU A 499 -0.48 37.10 33.28
C GLU A 499 0.43 37.59 34.44
N PRO A 500 0.70 38.89 34.53
CA PRO A 500 1.37 39.43 35.68
C PRO A 500 0.47 39.33 36.92
N ILE A 501 0.99 38.80 38.00
CA ILE A 501 0.27 38.64 39.26
C ILE A 501 1.14 39.06 40.44
N THR A 502 0.48 39.47 41.51
CA THR A 502 1.10 39.75 42.81
C THR A 502 0.57 38.73 43.82
N VAL A 503 1.46 37.96 44.42
CA VAL A 503 1.14 37.00 45.47
C VAL A 503 1.33 37.68 46.82
N VAL A 504 0.35 37.50 47.68
CA VAL A 504 0.31 38.15 49.01
C VAL A 504 0.22 37.08 50.08
N LEU A 505 1.08 37.17 51.07
CA LEU A 505 1.07 36.33 52.27
C LEU A 505 0.61 37.20 53.45
N SER A 506 -0.38 36.72 54.19
CA SER A 506 -0.85 37.38 55.43
C SER A 506 -0.13 36.88 56.68
N LYS A 507 -0.18 37.63 57.77
CA LYS A 507 0.42 37.23 59.06
C LYS A 507 -0.18 35.97 59.66
N ALA A 508 -1.43 35.63 59.31
CA ALA A 508 -2.08 34.41 59.73
C ALA A 508 -1.75 33.21 58.79
N GLY A 509 -0.83 33.38 57.78
CA GLY A 509 -0.40 32.33 56.88
C GLY A 509 -1.30 32.11 55.67
N TRP A 510 -2.26 33.00 55.39
CA TRP A 510 -3.09 32.91 54.21
C TRP A 510 -2.38 33.44 52.98
N ILE A 511 -2.48 32.71 51.89
CA ILE A 511 -1.88 33.06 50.61
C ILE A 511 -3.02 33.35 49.61
N ARG A 512 -2.87 34.42 48.84
CA ARG A 512 -3.74 34.71 47.70
C ARG A 512 -2.98 35.41 46.58
N SER A 513 -3.43 35.24 45.36
CA SER A 513 -2.92 35.98 44.21
C SER A 513 -3.89 37.11 43.81
N ALA A 514 -3.34 38.20 43.34
CA ALA A 514 -4.08 39.31 42.77
C ALA A 514 -3.53 39.66 41.38
N LYS A 515 -4.43 40.01 40.45
CA LYS A 515 -4.09 40.26 39.05
C LYS A 515 -3.38 41.59 38.87
N GLY A 516 -2.18 41.57 38.26
CA GLY A 516 -1.37 42.76 37.97
C GLY A 516 -0.21 42.98 38.97
N HIS A 517 0.78 43.82 38.57
CA HIS A 517 1.92 44.21 39.37
C HIS A 517 1.74 45.58 40.04
N GLU A 518 0.72 46.36 39.65
CA GLU A 518 0.48 47.72 40.13
C GLU A 518 -0.41 47.79 41.39
N ILE A 519 -0.81 46.62 41.88
CA ILE A 519 -1.65 46.52 43.08
C ILE A 519 -0.82 46.84 44.32
N ASP A 520 -1.33 47.76 45.15
CA ASP A 520 -0.78 47.98 46.50
C ASP A 520 -1.31 46.85 47.43
N PRO A 521 -0.45 45.94 47.90
CA PRO A 521 -0.85 44.86 48.79
C PRO A 521 -1.51 45.30 50.11
N ASN A 522 -1.21 46.54 50.58
CA ASN A 522 -1.80 47.07 51.80
C ASN A 522 -3.26 47.48 51.67
N THR A 523 -3.73 47.73 50.46
CA THR A 523 -5.13 48.10 50.16
C THR A 523 -6.06 46.91 49.99
N LEU A 524 -5.52 45.69 49.99
CA LEU A 524 -6.31 44.48 49.86
C LEU A 524 -7.06 44.14 51.14
N SER A 525 -8.26 43.58 51.01
CA SER A 525 -9.04 43.13 52.18
C SER A 525 -8.47 41.83 52.75
N TYR A 526 -8.17 41.82 54.06
CA TYR A 526 -7.74 40.63 54.79
C TYR A 526 -8.87 40.12 55.68
N ARG A 527 -8.88 38.83 56.04
CA ARG A 527 -9.87 38.27 56.98
C ARG A 527 -9.75 38.92 58.33
N GLY A 528 -10.85 39.11 59.06
CA GLY A 528 -11.02 39.89 60.26
C GLY A 528 -9.81 39.88 61.24
N GLY A 529 -9.13 41.00 61.32
CA GLY A 529 -7.97 41.17 62.18
C GLY A 529 -6.59 40.79 61.63
N ASP A 530 -6.55 40.21 60.41
CA ASP A 530 -5.29 39.84 59.74
C ASP A 530 -4.72 41.03 58.95
N SER A 531 -3.43 40.97 58.59
CA SER A 531 -2.72 42.02 57.87
C SER A 531 -1.65 41.41 56.96
N LEU A 532 -1.15 42.21 56.02
CA LEU A 532 -0.04 41.83 55.14
C LEU A 532 1.21 41.46 56.00
N GLN A 533 1.81 40.32 55.62
CA GLN A 533 3.12 39.89 56.06
C GLN A 533 4.19 40.17 55.01
N ASP A 534 4.00 39.66 53.81
CA ASP A 534 4.94 39.84 52.71
C ASP A 534 4.21 39.67 51.35
N PHE A 535 4.85 40.09 50.26
CA PHE A 535 4.34 39.91 48.90
C PHE A 535 5.47 39.72 47.91
N ALA A 536 5.16 39.00 46.80
CA ALA A 536 6.07 38.83 45.66
C ALA A 536 5.33 39.07 44.35
N ARG A 537 6.03 39.60 43.35
CA ARG A 537 5.53 39.82 42.01
C ARG A 537 6.06 38.75 41.08
N GLY A 538 5.19 38.15 40.30
CA GLY A 538 5.55 37.11 39.38
C GLY A 538 4.54 36.96 38.23
N ARG A 539 4.60 35.87 37.55
CA ARG A 539 3.65 35.51 36.47
C ARG A 539 2.86 34.28 36.87
N SER A 540 1.64 34.16 36.38
CA SER A 540 0.70 33.07 36.70
C SER A 540 1.25 31.65 36.44
N ASN A 541 2.21 31.52 35.51
CA ASN A 541 2.88 30.24 35.18
C ASN A 541 4.17 29.98 35.97
N GLN A 542 4.47 30.78 37.00
CA GLN A 542 5.63 30.59 37.88
C GLN A 542 5.22 29.90 39.18
N LEU A 543 6.18 29.23 39.81
CA LEU A 543 6.02 28.65 41.15
C LEU A 543 6.32 29.69 42.21
N ALA A 544 5.42 29.88 43.20
CA ALA A 544 5.76 30.52 44.44
C ALA A 544 6.33 29.47 45.40
N VAL A 545 7.44 29.82 46.04
CA VAL A 545 8.07 28.98 47.06
C VAL A 545 7.99 29.72 48.37
N PHE A 546 7.42 29.07 49.38
CA PHE A 546 7.28 29.59 50.74
C PHE A 546 8.14 28.78 51.69
N LEU A 547 8.91 29.45 52.53
CA LEU A 547 9.75 28.81 53.55
C LEU A 547 9.13 29.07 54.92
N ASP A 548 8.86 28.02 55.69
CA ASP A 548 8.38 28.14 57.04
C ASP A 548 9.54 28.32 58.06
N SER A 549 9.20 28.67 59.29
CA SER A 549 10.17 28.85 60.38
C SER A 549 10.85 27.54 60.80
N ASN A 550 10.36 26.38 60.38
CA ASN A 550 10.91 25.05 60.63
C ASN A 550 11.85 24.59 59.53
N GLY A 551 12.08 25.40 58.47
CA GLY A 551 12.91 25.08 57.32
C GLY A 551 12.25 24.18 56.29
N LYS A 552 10.90 24.02 56.30
CA LYS A 552 10.16 23.33 55.24
C LYS A 552 9.80 24.30 54.15
N ALA A 553 9.95 23.85 52.89
CA ALA A 553 9.56 24.59 51.71
C ALA A 553 8.24 24.06 51.13
N TYR A 554 7.33 24.96 50.81
CA TYR A 554 6.07 24.70 50.15
C TYR A 554 6.08 25.41 48.80
N SER A 555 5.63 24.75 47.73
CA SER A 555 5.54 25.34 46.39
C SER A 555 4.14 25.19 45.81
N CYS A 556 3.64 26.23 45.17
CA CYS A 556 2.39 26.20 44.41
C CYS A 556 2.48 27.08 43.17
N LEU A 557 1.66 26.76 42.15
CA LEU A 557 1.50 27.59 40.97
C LEU A 557 0.72 28.86 41.26
N LEU A 558 1.16 29.96 40.64
CA LEU A 558 0.65 31.32 40.89
C LEU A 558 -0.55 31.70 40.02
N TYR A 559 -1.49 30.83 39.74
CA TYR A 559 -2.63 31.20 38.89
C TYR A 559 -3.76 31.88 39.69
N THR A 560 -4.54 32.71 38.99
CA THR A 560 -5.59 33.57 39.55
C THR A 560 -6.96 32.92 39.70
N SER A 561 -7.08 31.61 39.77
CA SER A 561 -8.37 30.96 39.99
C SER A 561 -8.71 30.87 41.47
N ASP A 562 -9.98 30.76 41.83
CA ASP A 562 -10.56 30.67 43.18
C ASP A 562 -10.00 29.56 44.11
N ALA A 563 -8.72 29.27 44.00
CA ALA A 563 -8.01 28.27 44.81
C ALA A 563 -7.86 28.69 46.32
N ALA A 564 -8.56 29.74 46.77
CA ALA A 564 -8.59 30.14 48.18
C ALA A 564 -9.29 29.12 49.09
N ASP A 565 -9.99 28.13 48.56
CA ASP A 565 -10.74 27.15 49.37
C ASP A 565 -10.01 25.81 49.61
N ASP A 566 -8.96 25.48 48.85
CA ASP A 566 -8.30 24.16 48.94
C ASP A 566 -7.02 24.11 49.81
N LEU A 567 -6.49 25.23 50.24
CA LEU A 567 -5.34 25.26 51.13
C LEU A 567 -5.76 25.46 52.61
N ARG A 568 -6.69 24.67 53.11
CA ARG A 568 -6.91 24.48 54.55
C ARG A 568 -5.99 23.39 55.06
N GLY A 569 -4.87 23.76 55.59
CA GLY A 569 -4.04 22.80 56.33
C GLY A 569 -2.55 22.85 56.06
N VAL A 570 -1.95 24.00 56.19
CA VAL A 570 -0.51 24.09 56.46
C VAL A 570 -0.29 25.01 57.69
#